data_32bfde958c8f1c22f3d9c8f88f60848b
#
_entry.id   32bfde958c8f1c22f3d9c8f88f60848b
#
_cell.length_a   1.000
_cell.length_b   1.000
_cell.length_c   1.000
_cell.angle_alpha   90.00
_cell.angle_beta   90.00
_cell.angle_gamma   90.00
#
_symmetry.space_group_name_H-M   'P 1'
#
loop_
_entity.id
_entity.type
_entity.pdbx_description
1 polymer ?
#
loop_
_entity_poly.entity_id
_entity_poly.type
_entity_poly.pdbx_seq_one_letter_code
_entity_poly.pdbx_strand_id
1 'polypeptide(L)'
;LGSVRDDFDFGSMLLFSSSAFTKIADALREEYKYAGLYAMRLFISYKYSIVHINEYLYIEIETDTRKSGEKQFDYVDPKNREVQLEMEAACTEYLKCIDAYLMPSSSRTVNLCNETFEFEVSVIIPVRNRIHTIRDAVSSALNQQTTFPFNVIVIDNHSTDGTTEALQELSADKRLIHFIPQENDLGIGGCWNKGVHHEKCGKFAIQLDSDDLYKDEHTIQKIVDTFYKESCAMVIGTYLMTDFQLNEIPPGIIDHKEWTPENGKNNALRINGLGAPRAFYTPILRDIKLPNTSYGEDYAIGLRISREYKIGRIYDVIYLCRRWEGNSDAALSTEKVNRNNFYKDRIRTWEIKGRIQMHTIDEEFQELVEEMIENQKENWELAKRNYEALEENPELVNKDPYGEGWLIKVKPTDLKAVEDLLDAEAYKAVVNG
;
A
#
# COMPACT_ATOMS: atom_id res chain seq x y z
N LEU A 1 -0.20 0.63 18.39
CA LEU A 1 -0.38 -0.29 17.28
C LEU A 1 0.73 -0.22 16.23
N GLY A 2 1.07 0.94 15.68
CA GLY A 2 1.99 1.06 14.56
C GLY A 2 3.48 0.92 14.86
N SER A 3 3.89 0.80 16.10
CA SER A 3 5.30 0.60 16.49
C SER A 3 5.74 -0.86 16.34
N VAL A 4 5.41 -1.46 15.19
CA VAL A 4 5.72 -2.87 14.87
C VAL A 4 7.06 -3.07 14.19
N ARG A 5 7.76 -1.99 13.79
CA ARG A 5 9.10 -2.09 13.22
C ARG A 5 10.08 -2.70 14.22
N ASP A 6 10.97 -3.53 13.75
CA ASP A 6 11.93 -4.25 14.58
C ASP A 6 13.03 -3.35 15.18
N ASP A 7 13.33 -2.24 14.50
CA ASP A 7 14.29 -1.22 14.95
C ASP A 7 13.69 -0.16 15.90
N PHE A 8 12.46 -0.39 16.42
CA PHE A 8 11.87 0.52 17.40
C PHE A 8 12.60 0.38 18.74
N ASP A 9 13.24 1.45 19.18
CA ASP A 9 13.98 1.50 20.42
C ASP A 9 13.08 1.86 21.60
N PHE A 10 13.05 0.98 22.61
CA PHE A 10 12.39 1.21 23.91
C PHE A 10 13.37 1.68 25.00
N GLY A 11 14.64 1.85 24.67
CA GLY A 11 15.71 2.03 25.61
C GLY A 11 16.22 0.71 26.20
N SER A 12 17.39 0.75 26.79
CA SER A 12 18.09 -0.44 27.29
C SER A 12 17.57 -0.94 28.63
N MET A 13 16.72 -0.17 29.33
CA MET A 13 16.16 -0.55 30.61
C MET A 13 14.65 -0.80 30.51
N LEU A 14 14.27 -2.08 30.60
CA LEU A 14 12.88 -2.51 30.53
C LEU A 14 12.49 -3.15 31.86
N LEU A 15 11.37 -2.71 32.44
CA LEU A 15 10.81 -3.28 33.66
C LEU A 15 9.47 -3.93 33.38
N PHE A 16 9.35 -5.21 33.72
CA PHE A 16 8.15 -6.00 33.49
C PHE A 16 7.49 -6.41 34.82
N SER A 17 6.16 -6.42 34.86
CA SER A 17 5.45 -7.18 35.89
C SER A 17 5.74 -8.68 35.71
N SER A 18 6.19 -9.36 36.75
CA SER A 18 6.53 -10.78 36.70
C SER A 18 5.36 -11.64 36.17
N SER A 19 4.14 -11.35 36.63
CA SER A 19 2.95 -12.06 36.17
C SER A 19 2.61 -11.82 34.71
N ALA A 20 2.81 -10.60 34.19
CA ALA A 20 2.61 -10.28 32.78
C ALA A 20 3.70 -10.95 31.92
N PHE A 21 4.95 -10.87 32.35
CA PHE A 21 6.08 -11.50 31.67
C PHE A 21 5.88 -13.01 31.54
N THR A 22 5.60 -13.72 32.63
CA THR A 22 5.37 -15.18 32.61
C THR A 22 4.23 -15.57 31.69
N LYS A 23 3.09 -14.87 31.78
CA LYS A 23 1.92 -15.16 30.93
C LYS A 23 2.22 -14.99 29.44
N ILE A 24 3.00 -13.98 29.08
CA ILE A 24 3.38 -13.76 27.67
C ILE A 24 4.45 -14.76 27.25
N ALA A 25 5.46 -15.05 28.08
CA ALA A 25 6.48 -16.04 27.79
C ALA A 25 5.87 -17.44 27.56
N ASP A 26 4.91 -17.83 28.39
CA ASP A 26 4.18 -19.10 28.24
C ASP A 26 3.27 -19.12 27.00
N ALA A 27 2.81 -17.96 26.53
CA ALA A 27 1.94 -17.84 25.36
C ALA A 27 2.73 -17.78 24.03
N LEU A 28 4.01 -17.44 24.06
CA LEU A 28 4.86 -17.47 22.87
C LEU A 28 5.07 -18.93 22.46
N ARG A 29 4.65 -19.24 21.22
CA ARG A 29 4.65 -20.63 20.72
C ARG A 29 6.00 -21.09 20.20
N GLU A 30 6.90 -20.15 19.91
CA GLU A 30 8.19 -20.40 19.30
C GLU A 30 9.34 -19.98 20.23
N GLU A 31 10.43 -20.74 20.21
CA GLU A 31 11.70 -20.34 20.82
C GLU A 31 12.49 -19.52 19.83
N TYR A 32 12.60 -18.21 20.10
CA TYR A 32 13.36 -17.28 19.29
C TYR A 32 14.81 -17.18 19.75
N LYS A 33 15.75 -17.35 18.85
CA LYS A 33 17.16 -17.13 19.11
C LYS A 33 17.51 -15.63 19.14
N TYR A 34 16.83 -14.85 18.29
CA TYR A 34 17.10 -13.43 18.08
C TYR A 34 15.89 -12.55 18.39
N ALA A 35 14.69 -12.95 18.00
CA ALA A 35 13.48 -12.13 18.06
C ALA A 35 12.75 -12.15 19.40
N GLY A 36 13.27 -12.82 20.45
CA GLY A 36 12.54 -13.03 21.69
C GLY A 36 12.09 -11.74 22.38
N LEU A 37 12.96 -10.73 22.48
CA LEU A 37 12.60 -9.43 23.07
C LEU A 37 11.60 -8.66 22.20
N TYR A 38 11.76 -8.73 20.89
CA TYR A 38 10.85 -8.11 19.91
C TYR A 38 9.44 -8.73 20.01
N ALA A 39 9.35 -10.05 19.99
CA ALA A 39 8.09 -10.77 20.19
C ALA A 39 7.44 -10.42 21.54
N MET A 40 8.20 -10.50 22.64
CA MET A 40 7.74 -10.14 23.98
C MET A 40 7.15 -8.74 24.02
N ARG A 41 7.82 -7.75 23.41
CA ARG A 41 7.34 -6.38 23.29
C ARG A 41 6.01 -6.25 22.57
N LEU A 42 5.87 -6.92 21.42
CA LEU A 42 4.64 -6.89 20.63
C LEU A 42 3.46 -7.47 21.41
N PHE A 43 3.62 -8.66 21.99
CA PHE A 43 2.56 -9.36 22.70
C PHE A 43 2.20 -8.69 24.04
N ILE A 44 3.16 -8.09 24.74
CA ILE A 44 2.87 -7.26 25.92
C ILE A 44 2.05 -6.04 25.51
N SER A 45 2.43 -5.33 24.44
CA SER A 45 1.71 -4.15 23.97
C SER A 45 0.28 -4.42 23.53
N TYR A 46 -0.02 -5.66 23.14
CA TYR A 46 -1.38 -6.09 22.79
C TYR A 46 -2.29 -6.22 24.02
N LYS A 47 -1.77 -6.75 25.14
CA LYS A 47 -2.58 -7.07 26.32
C LYS A 47 -2.45 -6.09 27.48
N TYR A 48 -1.36 -5.31 27.51
CA TYR A 48 -1.02 -4.43 28.63
C TYR A 48 -0.58 -3.06 28.12
N SER A 49 -0.74 -2.05 28.97
CA SER A 49 -0.20 -0.71 28.70
C SER A 49 1.31 -0.67 28.93
N ILE A 50 2.02 -0.03 28.03
CA ILE A 50 3.44 0.29 28.18
C ILE A 50 3.52 1.73 28.68
N VAL A 51 4.26 1.95 29.75
CA VAL A 51 4.46 3.27 30.36
C VAL A 51 5.91 3.70 30.13
N HIS A 52 6.08 4.85 29.48
CA HIS A 52 7.37 5.49 29.33
C HIS A 52 7.64 6.41 30.53
N ILE A 53 8.76 6.20 31.21
CA ILE A 53 9.23 7.09 32.27
C ILE A 53 10.16 8.12 31.62
N ASN A 54 9.69 9.37 31.53
CA ASN A 54 10.40 10.45 30.85
C ASN A 54 11.42 11.12 31.80
N GLU A 55 12.36 10.33 32.29
CA GLU A 55 13.44 10.77 33.20
C GLU A 55 14.78 10.12 32.79
N TYR A 56 15.89 10.80 33.03
CA TYR A 56 17.21 10.24 32.80
C TYR A 56 17.62 9.32 33.96
N LEU A 57 17.30 8.03 33.83
CA LEU A 57 17.51 7.04 34.91
C LEU A 57 18.78 6.22 34.73
N TYR A 58 19.43 6.24 33.58
CA TYR A 58 20.67 5.49 33.29
C TYR A 58 21.49 6.17 32.20
N ILE A 59 22.71 5.74 32.03
CA ILE A 59 23.60 6.16 30.93
C ILE A 59 23.86 4.92 30.07
N GLU A 60 23.60 5.04 28.80
CA GLU A 60 23.96 4.03 27.81
C GLU A 60 25.22 4.41 27.07
N ILE A 61 26.16 3.45 26.96
CA ILE A 61 27.32 3.57 26.10
C ILE A 61 27.07 2.78 24.85
N GLU A 62 26.75 3.47 23.76
CA GLU A 62 26.48 2.82 22.48
C GLU A 62 27.75 2.22 21.91
N THR A 63 27.74 0.92 21.67
CA THR A 63 28.80 0.21 20.96
C THR A 63 28.21 -0.51 19.78
N ASP A 64 28.57 -0.11 18.58
CA ASP A 64 28.08 -0.77 17.37
C ASP A 64 28.78 -2.12 17.19
N THR A 65 28.05 -3.21 17.44
CA THR A 65 28.53 -4.58 17.28
C THR A 65 27.98 -5.26 16.01
N ARG A 66 27.26 -4.53 15.16
CA ARG A 66 26.68 -5.08 13.94
C ARG A 66 27.76 -5.45 12.94
N LYS A 67 27.53 -6.57 12.25
CA LYS A 67 28.49 -7.10 11.26
C LYS A 67 28.53 -6.25 9.98
N SER A 68 27.43 -5.58 9.63
CA SER A 68 27.32 -4.76 8.43
C SER A 68 27.96 -3.36 8.60
N GLY A 69 27.97 -2.81 9.82
CA GLY A 69 28.43 -1.45 10.09
C GLY A 69 27.48 -0.33 9.59
N GLU A 70 26.38 -0.68 8.91
CA GLU A 70 25.43 0.28 8.32
C GLU A 70 24.01 0.10 8.86
N LYS A 71 23.46 1.14 9.54
CA LYS A 71 22.12 1.08 10.15
C LYS A 71 20.97 1.01 9.15
N GLN A 72 21.07 1.75 8.07
CA GLN A 72 19.92 2.01 7.19
C GLN A 72 19.47 0.78 6.42
N PHE A 73 20.38 -0.11 6.04
CA PHE A 73 20.12 -1.28 5.18
C PHE A 73 20.44 -2.61 5.86
N ASP A 74 20.50 -2.63 7.19
CA ASP A 74 20.84 -3.82 7.96
C ASP A 74 19.88 -5.00 7.73
N TYR A 75 18.62 -4.68 7.46
CA TYR A 75 17.56 -5.67 7.18
C TYR A 75 17.68 -6.36 5.82
N VAL A 76 18.44 -5.81 4.86
CA VAL A 76 18.69 -6.46 3.57
C VAL A 76 20.04 -7.16 3.50
N ASP A 77 20.91 -7.02 4.51
CA ASP A 77 22.22 -7.69 4.54
C ASP A 77 22.03 -9.23 4.69
N PRO A 78 22.53 -10.04 3.75
CA PRO A 78 22.43 -11.50 3.83
C PRO A 78 22.97 -12.12 5.12
N LYS A 79 23.92 -11.44 5.80
CA LYS A 79 24.48 -11.90 7.09
C LYS A 79 23.46 -11.89 8.22
N ASN A 80 22.42 -11.07 8.09
CA ASN A 80 21.36 -10.92 9.08
C ASN A 80 20.08 -11.71 8.72
N ARG A 81 20.14 -12.56 7.68
CA ARG A 81 18.96 -13.27 7.17
C ARG A 81 18.24 -14.10 8.23
N GLU A 82 18.96 -14.81 9.09
CA GLU A 82 18.34 -15.59 10.18
C GLU A 82 17.59 -14.70 11.17
N VAL A 83 18.19 -13.55 11.54
CA VAL A 83 17.54 -12.55 12.41
C VAL A 83 16.28 -12.02 11.76
N GLN A 84 16.34 -11.67 10.48
CA GLN A 84 15.20 -11.13 9.74
C GLN A 84 14.04 -12.11 9.62
N LEU A 85 14.32 -13.40 9.44
CA LEU A 85 13.27 -14.43 9.39
C LEU A 85 12.55 -14.59 10.72
N GLU A 86 13.28 -14.57 11.85
CA GLU A 86 12.65 -14.63 13.17
C GLU A 86 11.82 -13.38 13.48
N MET A 87 12.33 -12.18 13.13
CA MET A 87 11.59 -10.92 13.29
C MET A 87 10.32 -10.92 12.45
N GLU A 88 10.38 -11.43 11.22
CA GLU A 88 9.22 -11.58 10.35
C GLU A 88 8.18 -12.53 10.94
N ALA A 89 8.61 -13.69 11.44
CA ALA A 89 7.73 -14.66 12.08
C ALA A 89 7.01 -14.06 13.30
N ALA A 90 7.76 -13.39 14.19
CA ALA A 90 7.21 -12.75 15.38
C ALA A 90 6.18 -11.65 15.04
N CYS A 91 6.49 -10.82 14.04
CA CYS A 91 5.56 -9.79 13.56
C CYS A 91 4.30 -10.41 12.95
N THR A 92 4.46 -11.45 12.16
CA THR A 92 3.35 -12.16 11.50
C THR A 92 2.39 -12.75 12.52
N GLU A 93 2.89 -13.44 13.54
CA GLU A 93 2.06 -13.98 14.63
C GLU A 93 1.34 -12.88 15.42
N TYR A 94 2.02 -11.77 15.67
CA TYR A 94 1.38 -10.62 16.28
C TYR A 94 0.23 -10.06 15.42
N LEU A 95 0.44 -9.90 14.10
CA LEU A 95 -0.61 -9.43 13.19
C LEU A 95 -1.82 -10.35 13.15
N LYS A 96 -1.61 -11.68 13.24
CA LYS A 96 -2.72 -12.65 13.38
C LYS A 96 -3.47 -12.46 14.68
N CYS A 97 -2.77 -12.23 15.79
CA CYS A 97 -3.39 -12.04 17.11
C CYS A 97 -4.24 -10.77 17.22
N ILE A 98 -3.92 -9.72 16.45
CA ILE A 98 -4.66 -8.44 16.44
C ILE A 98 -5.62 -8.33 15.26
N ASP A 99 -5.83 -9.40 14.52
CA ASP A 99 -6.71 -9.47 13.35
C ASP A 99 -6.33 -8.49 12.24
N ALA A 100 -5.02 -8.35 11.99
CA ALA A 100 -4.45 -7.48 10.96
C ALA A 100 -3.61 -8.24 9.92
N TYR A 101 -3.61 -9.56 9.95
CA TYR A 101 -2.91 -10.42 9.01
C TYR A 101 -3.66 -10.48 7.68
N LEU A 102 -2.95 -10.25 6.58
CA LEU A 102 -3.50 -10.39 5.23
C LEU A 102 -3.07 -11.73 4.61
N MET A 103 -4.04 -12.54 4.24
CA MET A 103 -3.76 -13.80 3.52
C MET A 103 -3.16 -13.52 2.12
N PRO A 104 -2.22 -14.34 1.64
CA PRO A 104 -1.67 -14.20 0.29
C PRO A 104 -2.75 -14.15 -0.79
N SER A 105 -3.78 -15.00 -0.66
CA SER A 105 -4.90 -15.12 -1.58
C SER A 105 -5.85 -13.91 -1.61
N SER A 106 -5.77 -12.99 -0.64
CA SER A 106 -6.66 -11.82 -0.59
C SER A 106 -6.33 -10.72 -1.61
N SER A 107 -5.20 -10.83 -2.32
CA SER A 107 -4.80 -9.81 -3.31
C SER A 107 -5.61 -9.92 -4.60
N ARG A 108 -6.21 -8.81 -5.01
CA ARG A 108 -6.94 -8.67 -6.27
C ARG A 108 -5.97 -8.45 -7.42
N THR A 109 -6.25 -9.07 -8.56
CA THR A 109 -5.62 -8.74 -9.83
C THR A 109 -6.29 -7.51 -10.45
N VAL A 110 -5.59 -6.82 -11.34
CA VAL A 110 -6.10 -5.63 -12.03
C VAL A 110 -6.43 -5.96 -13.47
N ASN A 111 -7.61 -5.54 -13.93
CA ASN A 111 -7.92 -5.57 -15.36
C ASN A 111 -7.30 -4.34 -16.04
N LEU A 112 -6.19 -4.56 -16.73
CA LEU A 112 -5.43 -3.50 -17.40
C LEU A 112 -6.00 -3.09 -18.77
N CYS A 113 -7.12 -3.67 -19.22
CA CYS A 113 -7.70 -3.42 -20.54
C CYS A 113 -8.84 -2.38 -20.55
N ASN A 114 -9.29 -1.90 -19.39
CA ASN A 114 -10.54 -1.16 -19.26
C ASN A 114 -10.48 0.32 -19.66
N GLU A 115 -9.29 0.91 -19.79
CA GLU A 115 -9.13 2.33 -20.06
C GLU A 115 -8.16 2.58 -21.21
N THR A 116 -8.45 3.61 -22.01
CA THR A 116 -7.60 4.07 -23.12
C THR A 116 -6.81 5.31 -22.69
N PHE A 117 -5.51 5.27 -22.92
CA PHE A 117 -4.58 6.38 -22.64
C PHE A 117 -3.85 6.78 -23.92
N GLU A 118 -3.50 8.06 -24.06
CA GLU A 118 -2.65 8.54 -25.16
C GLU A 118 -1.24 7.93 -25.08
N PHE A 119 -0.73 7.80 -23.83
CA PHE A 119 0.58 7.21 -23.55
C PHE A 119 0.40 5.96 -22.69
N GLU A 120 1.20 4.94 -22.97
CA GLU A 120 1.25 3.75 -22.11
C GLU A 120 1.92 4.07 -20.77
N VAL A 121 2.97 4.91 -20.80
CA VAL A 121 3.76 5.27 -19.61
C VAL A 121 3.94 6.77 -19.51
N SER A 122 3.89 7.27 -18.26
CA SER A 122 4.50 8.53 -17.88
C SER A 122 5.57 8.29 -16.81
N VAL A 123 6.78 8.75 -17.09
CA VAL A 123 7.82 8.86 -16.06
C VAL A 123 7.55 10.14 -15.26
N ILE A 124 7.37 10.02 -13.95
CA ILE A 124 7.09 11.15 -13.06
C ILE A 124 8.35 11.52 -12.29
N ILE A 125 8.79 12.77 -12.45
CA ILE A 125 10.00 13.31 -11.82
C ILE A 125 9.64 14.55 -11.00
N PRO A 126 9.40 14.43 -9.69
CA PRO A 126 9.35 15.58 -8.80
C PRO A 126 10.75 16.19 -8.68
N VAL A 127 10.86 17.51 -8.81
CA VAL A 127 12.15 18.18 -8.69
C VAL A 127 12.04 19.51 -7.95
N ARG A 128 13.06 19.82 -7.16
CA ARG A 128 13.31 21.15 -6.60
C ARG A 128 14.80 21.34 -6.38
N ASN A 129 15.39 22.33 -7.05
CA ASN A 129 16.80 22.71 -6.93
C ASN A 129 17.75 21.53 -7.17
N ARG A 130 17.80 21.05 -8.42
CA ARG A 130 18.62 19.90 -8.84
C ARG A 130 19.37 20.17 -10.15
N ILE A 131 19.91 21.38 -10.31
CA ILE A 131 20.61 21.77 -11.55
C ILE A 131 21.75 20.80 -11.93
N HIS A 132 22.43 20.21 -10.96
CA HIS A 132 23.56 19.31 -11.18
C HIS A 132 23.16 17.91 -11.65
N THR A 133 21.91 17.50 -11.48
CA THR A 133 21.48 16.11 -11.70
C THR A 133 20.30 15.98 -12.65
N ILE A 134 19.45 17.01 -12.76
CA ILE A 134 18.19 16.92 -13.52
C ILE A 134 18.38 16.57 -15.00
N ARG A 135 19.46 17.07 -15.63
CA ARG A 135 19.74 16.77 -17.05
C ARG A 135 20.02 15.28 -17.25
N ASP A 136 20.78 14.67 -16.34
CA ASP A 136 21.08 13.24 -16.39
C ASP A 136 19.81 12.39 -16.19
N ALA A 137 19.01 12.73 -15.18
CA ALA A 137 17.77 12.01 -14.88
C ALA A 137 16.79 12.06 -16.06
N VAL A 138 16.52 13.26 -16.59
CA VAL A 138 15.63 13.44 -17.74
C VAL A 138 16.19 12.74 -18.99
N SER A 139 17.48 12.82 -19.24
CA SER A 139 18.12 12.12 -20.37
C SER A 139 18.01 10.61 -20.23
N SER A 140 18.19 10.07 -19.01
CA SER A 140 18.02 8.65 -18.71
C SER A 140 16.60 8.16 -19.04
N ALA A 141 15.58 8.98 -18.75
CA ALA A 141 14.19 8.69 -19.07
C ALA A 141 13.90 8.80 -20.57
N LEU A 142 14.35 9.86 -21.24
CA LEU A 142 14.08 10.09 -22.66
C LEU A 142 14.80 9.11 -23.59
N ASN A 143 15.92 8.51 -23.14
CA ASN A 143 16.67 7.52 -23.90
C ASN A 143 16.09 6.09 -23.80
N GLN A 144 14.98 5.91 -23.12
CA GLN A 144 14.35 4.59 -23.02
C GLN A 144 13.81 4.11 -24.38
N GLN A 145 13.99 2.84 -24.66
CA GLN A 145 13.51 2.15 -25.86
C GLN A 145 12.31 1.29 -25.51
N THR A 146 11.16 1.61 -26.10
CA THR A 146 9.88 0.94 -25.80
C THR A 146 9.12 0.60 -27.08
N THR A 147 8.26 -0.41 -27.02
CA THR A 147 7.35 -0.76 -28.11
C THR A 147 6.03 0.04 -28.09
N PHE A 148 5.89 0.95 -27.16
CA PHE A 148 4.68 1.77 -26.91
C PHE A 148 5.08 3.23 -26.71
N PRO A 149 4.13 4.20 -26.88
CA PRO A 149 4.38 5.60 -26.62
C PRO A 149 4.51 5.89 -25.12
N PHE A 150 5.47 6.73 -24.76
CA PHE A 150 5.65 7.24 -23.40
C PHE A 150 6.02 8.72 -23.40
N ASN A 151 5.84 9.35 -22.23
CA ASN A 151 6.28 10.72 -21.98
C ASN A 151 6.96 10.81 -20.59
N VAL A 152 7.57 11.96 -20.34
CA VAL A 152 8.23 12.31 -19.08
C VAL A 152 7.55 13.57 -18.55
N ILE A 153 6.99 13.51 -17.35
CA ILE A 153 6.33 14.64 -16.69
C ILE A 153 7.19 15.05 -15.49
N VAL A 154 7.84 16.21 -15.64
CA VAL A 154 8.66 16.79 -14.57
C VAL A 154 7.84 17.83 -13.82
N ILE A 155 7.67 17.63 -12.52
CA ILE A 155 7.00 18.58 -11.64
C ILE A 155 8.05 19.42 -10.94
N ASP A 156 8.31 20.59 -11.48
CA ASP A 156 9.28 21.56 -10.94
C ASP A 156 8.63 22.37 -9.80
N ASN A 157 8.94 21.98 -8.58
CA ASN A 157 8.38 22.58 -7.38
C ASN A 157 9.10 23.88 -7.02
N HIS A 158 9.01 24.89 -7.92
CA HIS A 158 9.56 26.24 -7.76
C HIS A 158 11.07 26.25 -7.53
N SER A 159 11.83 25.66 -8.45
CA SER A 159 13.30 25.69 -8.42
C SER A 159 13.84 27.11 -8.66
N THR A 160 14.98 27.43 -8.04
CA THR A 160 15.62 28.75 -8.06
C THR A 160 17.12 28.72 -8.35
N ASP A 161 17.66 27.53 -8.68
CA ASP A 161 19.09 27.27 -8.86
C ASP A 161 19.52 27.10 -10.33
N GLY A 162 18.62 27.38 -11.30
CA GLY A 162 18.82 27.13 -12.72
C GLY A 162 18.20 25.83 -13.24
N THR A 163 17.56 25.02 -12.36
CA THR A 163 16.86 23.80 -12.75
C THR A 163 15.74 24.08 -13.73
N THR A 164 14.95 25.12 -13.50
CA THR A 164 13.82 25.53 -14.38
C THR A 164 14.30 25.85 -15.79
N GLU A 165 15.37 26.61 -15.93
CA GLU A 165 15.96 26.96 -17.20
C GLU A 165 16.49 25.74 -17.95
N ALA A 166 17.15 24.83 -17.22
CA ALA A 166 17.62 23.56 -17.77
C ALA A 166 16.47 22.71 -18.34
N LEU A 167 15.34 22.65 -17.62
CA LEU A 167 14.15 21.94 -18.05
C LEU A 167 13.47 22.58 -19.25
N GLN A 168 13.47 23.92 -19.35
CA GLN A 168 12.98 24.65 -20.53
C GLN A 168 13.79 24.29 -21.79
N GLU A 169 15.12 24.19 -21.68
CA GLU A 169 15.97 23.75 -22.79
C GLU A 169 15.68 22.30 -23.21
N LEU A 170 15.53 21.40 -22.24
CA LEU A 170 15.22 19.97 -22.47
C LEU A 170 13.82 19.78 -23.08
N SER A 171 12.90 20.73 -22.90
CA SER A 171 11.53 20.70 -23.46
C SER A 171 11.48 20.84 -24.99
N ALA A 172 12.64 20.95 -25.64
CA ALA A 172 12.76 20.76 -27.09
C ALA A 172 12.33 19.32 -27.52
N ASP A 173 12.50 18.31 -26.67
CA ASP A 173 11.91 16.99 -26.85
C ASP A 173 10.42 17.05 -26.46
N LYS A 174 9.54 16.80 -27.42
CA LYS A 174 8.08 16.88 -27.23
C LYS A 174 7.51 15.86 -26.26
N ARG A 175 8.29 14.84 -25.89
CA ARG A 175 7.91 13.87 -24.87
C ARG A 175 8.08 14.41 -23.45
N LEU A 176 8.88 15.48 -23.27
CA LEU A 176 9.07 16.12 -21.98
C LEU A 176 7.97 17.15 -21.73
N ILE A 177 7.26 16.97 -20.64
CA ILE A 177 6.28 17.91 -20.11
C ILE A 177 6.89 18.52 -18.85
N HIS A 178 7.25 19.80 -18.93
CA HIS A 178 7.73 20.58 -17.79
C HIS A 178 6.55 21.33 -17.18
N PHE A 179 6.19 21.02 -15.95
CA PHE A 179 5.03 21.58 -15.23
C PHE A 179 5.48 22.22 -13.91
N ILE A 180 5.16 23.50 -13.73
CA ILE A 180 5.34 24.23 -12.47
C ILE A 180 3.97 24.38 -11.83
N PRO A 181 3.70 23.76 -10.65
CA PRO A 181 2.43 23.87 -9.96
C PRO A 181 2.17 25.32 -9.49
N GLN A 182 0.91 25.67 -9.30
CA GLN A 182 0.55 26.99 -8.73
C GLN A 182 0.75 27.02 -7.22
N GLU A 183 0.58 25.87 -6.57
CA GLU A 183 0.79 25.70 -5.14
C GLU A 183 2.28 25.71 -4.80
N ASN A 184 2.64 26.29 -3.67
CA ASN A 184 4.02 26.40 -3.19
C ASN A 184 4.31 25.59 -1.92
N ASP A 185 3.34 24.84 -1.47
CA ASP A 185 3.37 24.01 -0.25
C ASP A 185 3.36 22.49 -0.56
N LEU A 186 3.69 22.11 -1.80
CA LEU A 186 3.74 20.71 -2.17
C LEU A 186 4.99 20.03 -1.62
N GLY A 187 4.76 18.85 -1.00
CA GLY A 187 5.80 17.85 -0.79
C GLY A 187 5.99 16.97 -2.04
N ILE A 188 6.85 15.98 -1.94
CA ILE A 188 7.09 14.99 -3.03
C ILE A 188 5.77 14.30 -3.42
N GLY A 189 4.97 13.85 -2.44
CA GLY A 189 3.69 13.22 -2.71
C GLY A 189 2.67 14.15 -3.37
N GLY A 190 2.68 15.44 -3.02
CA GLY A 190 1.87 16.47 -3.70
C GLY A 190 2.29 16.65 -5.16
N CYS A 191 3.59 16.69 -5.45
CA CYS A 191 4.11 16.74 -6.81
C CYS A 191 3.73 15.49 -7.61
N TRP A 192 3.82 14.31 -7.01
CA TRP A 192 3.35 13.06 -7.61
C TRP A 192 1.88 13.14 -8.00
N ASN A 193 1.01 13.62 -7.11
CA ASN A 193 -0.41 13.78 -7.41
C ASN A 193 -0.64 14.74 -8.59
N LYS A 194 0.14 15.82 -8.71
CA LYS A 194 0.06 16.71 -9.88
C LYS A 194 0.44 16.01 -11.17
N GLY A 195 1.52 15.24 -11.17
CA GLY A 195 1.96 14.46 -12.33
C GLY A 195 0.95 13.40 -12.76
N VAL A 196 0.45 12.62 -11.79
CA VAL A 196 -0.51 11.53 -12.03
C VAL A 196 -1.88 12.05 -12.52
N HIS A 197 -2.32 13.23 -12.06
CA HIS A 197 -3.58 13.84 -12.51
C HIS A 197 -3.41 14.75 -13.74
N HIS A 198 -2.20 14.89 -14.27
CA HIS A 198 -2.00 15.60 -15.53
C HIS A 198 -2.76 14.90 -16.65
N GLU A 199 -3.39 15.67 -17.56
CA GLU A 199 -4.22 15.13 -18.66
C GLU A 199 -3.48 14.16 -19.58
N LYS A 200 -2.17 14.37 -19.76
CA LYS A 200 -1.28 13.51 -20.57
C LYS A 200 -0.58 12.42 -19.75
N CYS A 201 -0.98 12.18 -18.50
CA CYS A 201 -0.41 11.08 -17.75
C CYS A 201 -0.85 9.74 -18.35
N GLY A 202 0.14 8.87 -18.58
CA GLY A 202 -0.06 7.56 -19.18
C GLY A 202 -0.74 6.55 -18.25
N LYS A 203 -1.01 5.38 -18.81
CA LYS A 203 -1.65 4.25 -18.10
C LYS A 203 -0.85 3.77 -16.89
N PHE A 204 0.47 3.81 -17.00
CA PHE A 204 1.38 3.51 -15.90
C PHE A 204 2.20 4.76 -15.56
N ALA A 205 2.26 5.09 -14.27
CA ALA A 205 3.12 6.14 -13.74
C ALA A 205 4.35 5.50 -13.10
N ILE A 206 5.55 5.83 -13.60
CA ILE A 206 6.82 5.23 -13.18
C ILE A 206 7.69 6.29 -12.50
N GLN A 207 8.28 5.93 -11.36
CA GLN A 207 9.20 6.79 -10.61
C GLN A 207 10.54 6.94 -11.33
N LEU A 208 11.02 8.19 -11.32
CA LEU A 208 12.44 8.51 -11.41
C LEU A 208 12.72 9.69 -10.48
N ASP A 209 13.64 9.53 -9.55
CA ASP A 209 14.08 10.63 -8.70
C ASP A 209 15.01 11.56 -9.49
N SER A 210 14.96 12.85 -9.17
CA SER A 210 15.64 13.89 -9.98
C SER A 210 17.18 13.86 -9.91
N ASP A 211 17.73 12.98 -9.11
CA ASP A 211 19.17 12.75 -8.92
C ASP A 211 19.63 11.30 -9.23
N ASP A 212 18.70 10.44 -9.66
CA ASP A 212 18.94 9.03 -9.98
C ASP A 212 18.84 8.72 -11.49
N LEU A 213 19.11 7.48 -11.87
CA LEU A 213 19.11 7.02 -13.26
C LEU A 213 18.42 5.66 -13.41
N TYR A 214 17.80 5.42 -14.56
CA TYR A 214 17.50 4.06 -14.98
C TYR A 214 18.78 3.32 -15.35
N LYS A 215 18.82 2.01 -15.09
CA LYS A 215 20.00 1.17 -15.29
C LYS A 215 20.42 1.05 -16.75
N ASP A 216 19.42 0.91 -17.64
CA ASP A 216 19.62 0.73 -19.07
C ASP A 216 18.42 1.29 -19.87
N GLU A 217 18.49 1.26 -21.18
CA GLU A 217 17.45 1.76 -22.09
C GLU A 217 16.18 0.88 -22.13
N HIS A 218 16.11 -0.23 -21.44
CA HIS A 218 14.97 -1.15 -21.45
C HIS A 218 14.20 -1.21 -20.10
N THR A 219 14.57 -0.36 -19.16
CA THR A 219 13.95 -0.36 -17.81
C THR A 219 12.44 -0.18 -17.86
N ILE A 220 11.95 0.82 -18.62
CA ILE A 220 10.51 1.09 -18.75
C ILE A 220 9.78 -0.10 -19.39
N GLN A 221 10.36 -0.70 -20.46
CA GLN A 221 9.78 -1.86 -21.11
C GLN A 221 9.62 -3.04 -20.13
N LYS A 222 10.68 -3.36 -19.36
CA LYS A 222 10.65 -4.44 -18.35
C LYS A 222 9.54 -4.21 -17.30
N ILE A 223 9.36 -2.98 -16.87
CA ILE A 223 8.32 -2.63 -15.88
C ILE A 223 6.92 -2.88 -16.45
N VAL A 224 6.65 -2.42 -17.68
CA VAL A 224 5.35 -2.61 -18.34
C VAL A 224 5.06 -4.08 -18.61
N ASP A 225 6.06 -4.82 -19.10
CA ASP A 225 5.94 -6.27 -19.32
C ASP A 225 5.56 -7.00 -18.02
N THR A 226 6.11 -6.55 -16.89
CA THR A 226 5.76 -7.09 -15.56
C THR A 226 4.32 -6.79 -15.17
N PHE A 227 3.81 -5.57 -15.42
CA PHE A 227 2.40 -5.23 -15.19
C PHE A 227 1.46 -6.18 -15.93
N TYR A 228 1.70 -6.38 -17.23
CA TYR A 228 0.86 -7.25 -18.04
C TYR A 228 0.99 -8.73 -17.66
N LYS A 229 2.20 -9.19 -17.41
CA LYS A 229 2.46 -10.59 -16.99
C LYS A 229 1.78 -10.92 -15.68
N GLU A 230 1.78 -9.98 -14.73
CA GLU A 230 1.33 -10.25 -13.37
C GLU A 230 -0.05 -9.70 -13.05
N SER A 231 -0.65 -8.87 -13.92
CA SER A 231 -1.94 -8.20 -13.71
C SER A 231 -2.00 -7.50 -12.34
N CYS A 232 -0.96 -6.73 -12.02
CA CYS A 232 -0.77 -6.10 -10.72
C CYS A 232 -1.06 -4.59 -10.74
N ALA A 233 -1.26 -4.00 -9.57
CA ALA A 233 -1.53 -2.56 -9.42
C ALA A 233 -0.27 -1.72 -9.25
N MET A 234 0.81 -2.34 -8.83
CA MET A 234 2.10 -1.71 -8.58
C MET A 234 3.22 -2.69 -8.95
N VAL A 235 4.31 -2.17 -9.47
CA VAL A 235 5.56 -2.92 -9.68
C VAL A 235 6.68 -2.25 -8.88
N ILE A 236 7.46 -3.05 -8.19
CA ILE A 236 8.63 -2.58 -7.44
C ILE A 236 9.88 -3.23 -8.01
N GLY A 237 10.85 -2.39 -8.34
CA GLY A 237 12.15 -2.80 -8.88
C GLY A 237 13.22 -3.01 -7.82
N THR A 238 14.41 -3.29 -8.31
CA THR A 238 15.65 -3.45 -7.55
C THR A 238 16.63 -2.37 -8.00
N TYR A 239 17.35 -1.79 -7.05
CA TYR A 239 18.30 -0.75 -7.34
C TYR A 239 19.70 -1.08 -6.84
N LEU A 240 20.68 -0.46 -7.50
CA LEU A 240 22.08 -0.48 -7.09
C LEU A 240 22.45 0.85 -6.46
N MET A 241 23.04 0.80 -5.27
CA MET A 241 23.62 1.97 -4.62
C MET A 241 24.94 2.33 -5.31
N THR A 242 25.05 3.57 -5.76
CA THR A 242 26.24 4.06 -6.45
C THR A 242 26.70 5.42 -5.88
N ASP A 243 27.95 5.73 -6.07
CA ASP A 243 28.44 7.11 -5.98
C ASP A 243 27.98 7.93 -7.21
N PHE A 244 28.38 9.21 -7.27
CA PHE A 244 28.02 10.07 -8.37
C PHE A 244 28.69 9.67 -9.70
N GLN A 245 29.80 8.93 -9.66
CA GLN A 245 30.51 8.39 -10.82
C GLN A 245 29.98 7.01 -11.25
N LEU A 246 28.88 6.53 -10.64
CA LEU A 246 28.26 5.25 -10.89
C LEU A 246 29.09 4.03 -10.45
N ASN A 247 30.07 4.22 -9.58
CA ASN A 247 30.72 3.10 -8.92
C ASN A 247 29.80 2.55 -7.82
N GLU A 248 29.76 1.23 -7.69
CA GLU A 248 29.01 0.57 -6.61
C GLU A 248 29.58 0.95 -5.25
N ILE A 249 28.68 1.28 -4.32
CA ILE A 249 29.02 1.55 -2.91
C ILE A 249 28.20 0.65 -1.98
N PRO A 250 28.69 0.33 -0.78
CA PRO A 250 27.92 -0.46 0.18
C PRO A 250 26.55 0.16 0.48
N PRO A 251 25.50 -0.68 0.70
CA PRO A 251 25.52 -2.13 0.70
C PRO A 251 25.40 -2.78 -0.69
N GLY A 252 25.47 -2.04 -1.78
CA GLY A 252 25.38 -2.54 -3.14
C GLY A 252 23.93 -2.67 -3.62
N ILE A 253 23.53 -3.89 -3.95
CA ILE A 253 22.18 -4.17 -4.49
C ILE A 253 21.16 -4.19 -3.36
N ILE A 254 20.07 -3.45 -3.55
CA ILE A 254 18.90 -3.42 -2.67
C ILE A 254 17.72 -4.02 -3.43
N ASP A 255 17.43 -5.28 -3.18
CA ASP A 255 16.46 -6.09 -3.92
C ASP A 255 15.15 -6.36 -3.15
N HIS A 256 15.13 -6.09 -1.85
CA HIS A 256 13.97 -6.33 -0.98
C HIS A 256 13.37 -7.74 -1.16
N LYS A 257 14.23 -8.78 -1.18
CA LYS A 257 13.79 -10.18 -1.26
C LYS A 257 12.97 -10.63 -0.05
N GLU A 258 13.00 -9.89 1.03
CA GLU A 258 12.09 -10.07 2.18
C GLU A 258 10.64 -9.78 1.83
N TRP A 259 10.37 -9.08 0.74
CA TRP A 259 9.03 -8.93 0.20
C TRP A 259 8.66 -10.12 -0.67
N THR A 260 8.25 -11.23 -0.05
CA THR A 260 7.84 -12.44 -0.76
C THR A 260 6.36 -12.40 -1.16
N PRO A 261 5.93 -13.17 -2.17
CA PRO A 261 4.52 -13.30 -2.52
C PRO A 261 3.65 -13.83 -1.36
N GLU A 262 4.25 -14.67 -0.50
CA GLU A 262 3.53 -15.33 0.60
C GLU A 262 3.27 -14.40 1.77
N ASN A 263 4.23 -13.55 2.14
CA ASN A 263 4.13 -12.74 3.36
C ASN A 263 4.59 -11.28 3.22
N GLY A 264 5.04 -10.86 2.04
CA GLY A 264 5.64 -9.54 1.83
C GLY A 264 4.75 -8.39 2.30
N LYS A 265 3.44 -8.45 2.03
CA LYS A 265 2.48 -7.42 2.47
C LYS A 265 2.34 -7.29 3.99
N ASN A 266 2.58 -8.37 4.75
CA ASN A 266 2.62 -8.33 6.20
C ASN A 266 3.98 -7.86 6.71
N ASN A 267 5.06 -8.40 6.14
CA ASN A 267 6.43 -8.02 6.47
C ASN A 267 6.74 -6.54 6.16
N ALA A 268 6.07 -5.94 5.19
CA ALA A 268 6.16 -4.51 4.87
C ALA A 268 5.82 -3.58 6.05
N LEU A 269 5.01 -4.04 7.00
CA LEU A 269 4.72 -3.28 8.22
C LEU A 269 5.93 -3.23 9.17
N ARG A 270 6.83 -4.21 9.09
CA ARG A 270 8.01 -4.29 9.95
C ARG A 270 9.19 -3.49 9.40
N ILE A 271 9.41 -3.53 8.10
CA ILE A 271 10.55 -2.89 7.43
C ILE A 271 10.24 -1.45 7.00
N ASN A 272 11.29 -0.67 6.70
CA ASN A 272 11.16 0.77 6.42
C ASN A 272 11.14 1.15 4.93
N GLY A 273 11.24 0.21 4.00
CA GLY A 273 11.30 0.48 2.57
C GLY A 273 10.59 -0.58 1.73
N LEU A 274 10.35 -0.25 0.47
CA LEU A 274 9.69 -1.13 -0.50
C LEU A 274 10.51 -1.35 -1.76
N GLY A 275 11.62 -0.66 -1.95
CA GLY A 275 12.46 -0.71 -3.15
C GLY A 275 12.23 0.45 -4.11
N ALA A 276 13.01 0.46 -5.22
CA ALA A 276 12.94 1.42 -6.31
C ALA A 276 13.33 0.76 -7.65
N PRO A 277 12.87 1.27 -8.81
CA PRO A 277 11.81 2.27 -8.93
C PRO A 277 10.45 1.68 -8.58
N ARG A 278 9.51 2.55 -8.22
CA ARG A 278 8.11 2.18 -8.01
C ARG A 278 7.29 2.60 -9.21
N ALA A 279 6.46 1.71 -9.71
CA ALA A 279 5.57 1.98 -10.81
C ALA A 279 4.13 1.62 -10.41
N PHE A 280 3.17 2.36 -10.92
CA PHE A 280 1.78 2.27 -10.51
C PHE A 280 0.84 2.24 -11.70
N TYR A 281 -0.24 1.48 -11.59
CA TYR A 281 -1.38 1.62 -12.48
C TYR A 281 -2.11 2.92 -12.15
N THR A 282 -2.09 3.86 -13.07
CA THR A 282 -2.53 5.27 -12.89
C THR A 282 -3.95 5.39 -12.33
N PRO A 283 -4.97 4.64 -12.79
CA PRO A 283 -6.32 4.76 -12.24
C PRO A 283 -6.39 4.50 -10.74
N ILE A 284 -5.76 3.41 -10.27
CA ILE A 284 -5.72 3.09 -8.83
C ILE A 284 -4.97 4.16 -8.05
N LEU A 285 -3.86 4.68 -8.59
CA LEU A 285 -3.09 5.72 -7.92
C LEU A 285 -3.87 7.04 -7.82
N ARG A 286 -4.68 7.37 -8.84
CA ARG A 286 -5.58 8.55 -8.83
C ARG A 286 -6.65 8.45 -7.75
N ASP A 287 -7.22 7.27 -7.55
CA ASP A 287 -8.25 7.06 -6.53
C ASP A 287 -7.68 7.16 -5.11
N ILE A 288 -6.53 6.53 -4.87
CA ILE A 288 -5.93 6.47 -3.53
C ILE A 288 -5.24 7.79 -3.15
N LYS A 289 -4.48 8.38 -4.06
CA LYS A 289 -3.64 9.58 -3.90
C LYS A 289 -2.50 9.40 -2.89
N LEU A 290 -1.38 10.04 -3.15
CA LEU A 290 -0.26 10.11 -2.20
C LEU A 290 -0.51 11.19 -1.14
N PRO A 291 -0.12 10.98 0.12
CA PRO A 291 -0.11 12.06 1.11
C PRO A 291 0.84 13.18 0.68
N ASN A 292 0.42 14.45 0.86
CA ASN A 292 1.23 15.62 0.52
C ASN A 292 2.35 15.82 1.55
N THR A 293 3.40 15.04 1.44
CA THR A 293 4.58 15.07 2.30
C THR A 293 5.84 14.75 1.49
N SER A 294 7.01 15.04 2.03
CA SER A 294 8.31 14.72 1.41
C SER A 294 9.03 13.55 2.08
N TYR A 295 8.31 12.77 2.88
CA TYR A 295 8.85 11.56 3.51
C TYR A 295 7.73 10.58 3.84
N GLY A 296 7.90 9.32 3.44
CA GLY A 296 6.96 8.24 3.73
C GLY A 296 5.68 8.25 2.87
N GLU A 297 5.56 9.14 1.89
CA GLU A 297 4.48 9.15 0.91
C GLU A 297 4.44 7.87 0.08
N ASP A 298 5.60 7.39 -0.31
CA ASP A 298 5.81 6.15 -1.06
C ASP A 298 5.47 4.92 -0.22
N TYR A 299 5.89 4.92 1.04
CA TYR A 299 5.58 3.87 1.99
C TYR A 299 4.07 3.77 2.27
N ALA A 300 3.42 4.92 2.45
CA ALA A 300 1.98 4.99 2.66
C ALA A 300 1.19 4.39 1.48
N ILE A 301 1.54 4.78 0.24
CA ILE A 301 0.85 4.29 -0.95
C ILE A 301 1.13 2.81 -1.20
N GLY A 302 2.37 2.36 -0.98
CA GLY A 302 2.74 0.95 -1.12
C GLY A 302 1.98 0.04 -0.16
N LEU A 303 1.88 0.41 1.12
CA LEU A 303 1.06 -0.33 2.10
C LEU A 303 -0.41 -0.33 1.69
N ARG A 304 -0.96 0.83 1.31
CA ARG A 304 -2.37 0.96 0.90
C ARG A 304 -2.71 0.08 -0.31
N ILE A 305 -1.84 0.06 -1.33
CA ILE A 305 -2.01 -0.80 -2.50
C ILE A 305 -1.89 -2.27 -2.10
N SER A 306 -0.88 -2.63 -1.30
CA SER A 306 -0.63 -4.02 -0.89
C SER A 306 -1.78 -4.65 -0.10
N ARG A 307 -2.62 -3.84 0.54
CA ARG A 307 -3.79 -4.32 1.29
C ARG A 307 -4.79 -5.04 0.39
N GLU A 308 -5.01 -4.52 -0.80
CA GLU A 308 -6.07 -5.00 -1.69
C GLU A 308 -5.57 -5.61 -3.00
N TYR A 309 -4.42 -5.15 -3.50
CA TYR A 309 -3.97 -5.49 -4.85
C TYR A 309 -2.65 -6.26 -4.85
N LYS A 310 -2.47 -7.04 -5.92
CA LYS A 310 -1.20 -7.68 -6.20
C LYS A 310 -0.12 -6.65 -6.52
N ILE A 311 1.08 -6.88 -6.02
CA ILE A 311 2.30 -6.13 -6.35
C ILE A 311 3.25 -7.05 -7.12
N GLY A 312 3.70 -6.60 -8.29
CA GLY A 312 4.71 -7.27 -9.10
C GLY A 312 6.12 -6.90 -8.65
N ARG A 313 7.09 -7.79 -8.90
CA ARG A 313 8.48 -7.61 -8.47
C ARG A 313 9.45 -7.82 -9.62
N ILE A 314 10.49 -6.97 -9.69
CA ILE A 314 11.64 -7.13 -10.59
C ILE A 314 12.90 -7.19 -9.72
N TYR A 315 13.53 -8.38 -9.67
CA TYR A 315 14.73 -8.62 -8.86
C TYR A 315 16.05 -8.30 -9.60
N ASP A 316 16.00 -8.11 -10.91
CA ASP A 316 17.13 -7.56 -11.65
C ASP A 316 17.31 -6.08 -11.31
N VAL A 317 18.56 -5.62 -11.24
CA VAL A 317 18.86 -4.21 -11.07
C VAL A 317 18.37 -3.44 -12.30
N ILE A 318 17.43 -2.53 -12.11
CA ILE A 318 16.86 -1.68 -13.14
C ILE A 318 16.97 -0.17 -12.82
N TYR A 319 17.59 0.16 -11.69
CA TYR A 319 17.69 1.54 -11.21
C TYR A 319 19.03 1.77 -10.51
N LEU A 320 19.62 2.95 -10.68
CA LEU A 320 20.85 3.40 -10.06
C LEU A 320 20.55 4.54 -9.08
N CYS A 321 20.65 4.24 -7.79
CA CYS A 321 20.46 5.22 -6.73
C CYS A 321 21.80 5.90 -6.44
N ARG A 322 21.96 7.15 -6.85
CA ARG A 322 23.19 7.92 -6.68
C ARG A 322 23.26 8.56 -5.30
N ARG A 323 24.31 8.26 -4.53
CA ARG A 323 24.55 8.87 -3.22
C ARG A 323 25.54 10.02 -3.35
N TRP A 324 25.12 11.19 -2.86
CA TRP A 324 25.93 12.41 -2.85
C TRP A 324 25.43 13.37 -1.75
N GLU A 325 26.17 14.46 -1.51
CA GLU A 325 25.86 15.41 -0.42
C GLU A 325 24.48 16.09 -0.55
N GLY A 326 23.96 16.18 -1.77
CA GLY A 326 22.66 16.79 -2.06
C GLY A 326 21.45 15.91 -1.84
N ASN A 327 21.61 14.62 -1.50
CA ASN A 327 20.45 13.75 -1.19
C ASN A 327 19.69 14.28 0.02
N SER A 328 18.36 14.21 -0.03
CA SER A 328 17.47 14.73 1.02
C SER A 328 17.62 14.02 2.38
N ASP A 329 18.20 12.83 2.38
CA ASP A 329 18.45 11.96 3.55
C ASP A 329 19.94 11.85 3.94
N ALA A 330 20.86 12.57 3.29
CA ALA A 330 22.29 12.43 3.48
C ALA A 330 22.78 12.83 4.88
N ALA A 331 22.13 13.78 5.55
CA ALA A 331 22.53 14.27 6.87
C ALA A 331 21.31 14.69 7.69
N LEU A 332 20.59 13.71 8.23
CA LEU A 332 19.42 13.98 9.07
C LEU A 332 19.83 14.17 10.53
N SER A 333 19.33 15.22 11.17
CA SER A 333 19.42 15.34 12.63
C SER A 333 18.60 14.26 13.32
N THR A 334 19.01 13.85 14.52
CA THR A 334 18.28 12.86 15.35
C THR A 334 16.81 13.23 15.51
N GLU A 335 16.52 14.53 15.71
CA GLU A 335 15.13 15.01 15.80
C GLU A 335 14.35 14.74 14.52
N LYS A 336 14.95 14.96 13.34
CA LYS A 336 14.29 14.71 12.04
C LYS A 336 14.09 13.22 11.80
N VAL A 337 15.09 12.39 12.16
CA VAL A 337 14.95 10.91 12.10
C VAL A 337 13.82 10.44 13.00
N ASN A 338 13.73 10.91 14.24
CA ASN A 338 12.67 10.55 15.17
C ASN A 338 11.29 10.99 14.66
N ARG A 339 11.17 12.21 14.10
CA ARG A 339 9.94 12.70 13.48
C ARG A 339 9.50 11.84 12.30
N ASN A 340 10.44 11.46 11.46
CA ASN A 340 10.22 10.59 10.30
C ASN A 340 9.74 9.20 10.73
N ASN A 341 10.40 8.59 11.71
CA ASN A 341 10.03 7.30 12.27
C ASN A 341 8.63 7.35 12.91
N PHE A 342 8.34 8.38 13.68
CA PHE A 342 7.03 8.59 14.29
C PHE A 342 5.93 8.73 13.22
N TYR A 343 6.21 9.44 12.12
CA TYR A 343 5.26 9.55 11.01
C TYR A 343 5.00 8.20 10.35
N LYS A 344 6.04 7.40 10.07
CA LYS A 344 5.87 6.04 9.53
C LYS A 344 5.12 5.11 10.51
N ASP A 345 5.36 5.22 11.81
CA ASP A 345 4.62 4.46 12.82
C ASP A 345 3.12 4.83 12.84
N ARG A 346 2.79 6.10 12.56
CA ARG A 346 1.39 6.53 12.35
C ARG A 346 0.80 5.93 11.07
N ILE A 347 1.53 5.90 9.97
CA ILE A 347 1.09 5.25 8.72
C ILE A 347 0.80 3.77 9.00
N ARG A 348 1.69 3.06 9.68
CA ARG A 348 1.48 1.66 10.10
C ARG A 348 0.24 1.50 10.98
N THR A 349 0.02 2.44 11.90
CA THR A 349 -1.17 2.44 12.77
C THR A 349 -2.45 2.54 11.95
N TRP A 350 -2.50 3.42 10.96
CA TRP A 350 -3.66 3.56 10.08
C TRP A 350 -3.87 2.33 9.21
N GLU A 351 -2.78 1.77 8.69
CA GLU A 351 -2.84 0.56 7.89
C GLU A 351 -3.37 -0.64 8.71
N ILE A 352 -2.83 -0.87 9.91
CA ILE A 352 -3.29 -1.94 10.80
C ILE A 352 -4.78 -1.78 11.14
N LYS A 353 -5.22 -0.56 11.49
CA LYS A 353 -6.64 -0.28 11.73
C LYS A 353 -7.50 -0.55 10.51
N GLY A 354 -7.04 -0.16 9.32
CA GLY A 354 -7.75 -0.43 8.07
C GLY A 354 -7.88 -1.93 7.78
N ARG A 355 -6.87 -2.73 8.11
CA ARG A 355 -6.91 -4.21 7.97
C ARG A 355 -7.91 -4.84 8.93
N ILE A 356 -7.88 -4.45 10.21
CA ILE A 356 -8.84 -4.92 11.22
C ILE A 356 -10.27 -4.57 10.79
N GLN A 357 -10.51 -3.33 10.37
CA GLN A 357 -11.83 -2.89 9.91
C GLN A 357 -12.30 -3.67 8.68
N MET A 358 -11.41 -3.99 7.75
CA MET A 358 -11.74 -4.78 6.57
C MET A 358 -12.22 -6.20 6.95
N HIS A 359 -11.54 -6.87 7.88
CA HIS A 359 -11.96 -8.18 8.37
C HIS A 359 -13.32 -8.12 9.07
N THR A 360 -13.56 -7.14 9.92
CA THR A 360 -14.85 -6.95 10.59
C THR A 360 -15.99 -6.75 9.58
N ILE A 361 -15.79 -5.93 8.53
CA ILE A 361 -16.79 -5.72 7.48
C ILE A 361 -17.04 -7.01 6.68
N ASP A 362 -16.00 -7.78 6.38
CA ASP A 362 -16.14 -9.05 5.67
C ASP A 362 -16.94 -10.07 6.50
N GLU A 363 -16.73 -10.13 7.81
CA GLU A 363 -17.49 -10.98 8.73
C GLU A 363 -18.96 -10.55 8.79
N GLU A 364 -19.25 -9.28 9.03
CA GLU A 364 -20.61 -8.72 9.03
C GLU A 364 -21.34 -8.97 7.70
N PHE A 365 -20.63 -8.85 6.57
CA PHE A 365 -21.20 -9.13 5.26
C PHE A 365 -21.52 -10.63 5.08
N GLN A 366 -20.65 -11.53 5.54
CA GLN A 366 -20.91 -12.97 5.51
C GLN A 366 -22.13 -13.35 6.35
N GLU A 367 -22.25 -12.83 7.57
CA GLU A 367 -23.42 -13.03 8.42
C GLU A 367 -24.71 -12.57 7.73
N LEU A 368 -24.67 -11.38 7.10
CA LEU A 368 -25.81 -10.85 6.35
C LEU A 368 -26.20 -11.75 5.16
N VAL A 369 -25.21 -12.25 4.43
CA VAL A 369 -25.45 -13.17 3.29
C VAL A 369 -26.05 -14.48 3.77
N GLU A 370 -25.55 -15.04 4.87
CA GLU A 370 -26.09 -16.26 5.48
C GLU A 370 -27.55 -16.06 5.94
N GLU A 371 -27.85 -14.93 6.59
CA GLU A 371 -29.23 -14.57 6.96
C GLU A 371 -30.13 -14.45 5.72
N MET A 372 -29.65 -13.82 4.65
CA MET A 372 -30.38 -13.70 3.39
C MET A 372 -30.68 -15.07 2.76
N ILE A 373 -29.71 -15.98 2.76
CA ILE A 373 -29.87 -17.34 2.23
C ILE A 373 -30.90 -18.11 3.04
N GLU A 374 -30.86 -18.03 4.36
CA GLU A 374 -31.81 -18.72 5.23
C GLU A 374 -33.23 -18.19 5.04
N ASN A 375 -33.40 -16.87 4.98
CA ASN A 375 -34.68 -16.23 4.66
C ASN A 375 -35.23 -16.67 3.28
N GLN A 376 -34.36 -16.87 2.27
CA GLN A 376 -34.78 -17.37 0.96
C GLN A 376 -35.23 -18.83 1.02
N LYS A 377 -34.57 -19.68 1.79
CA LYS A 377 -34.98 -21.08 1.98
C LYS A 377 -36.35 -21.14 2.65
N GLU A 378 -36.60 -20.39 3.69
CA GLU A 378 -37.90 -20.32 4.36
C GLU A 378 -39.01 -19.88 3.40
N ASN A 379 -38.74 -18.84 2.61
CA ASN A 379 -39.68 -18.35 1.61
C ASN A 379 -39.94 -19.39 0.52
N TRP A 380 -38.95 -20.15 0.10
CA TRP A 380 -39.11 -21.21 -0.91
C TRP A 380 -39.95 -22.37 -0.37
N GLU A 381 -39.70 -22.82 0.85
CA GLU A 381 -40.52 -23.90 1.46
C GLU A 381 -41.97 -23.46 1.69
N LEU A 382 -42.18 -22.19 1.98
CA LEU A 382 -43.52 -21.62 2.11
C LEU A 382 -44.21 -21.49 0.77
N ALA A 383 -43.51 -21.03 -0.27
CA ALA A 383 -44.03 -20.96 -1.64
C ALA A 383 -44.40 -22.36 -2.17
N LYS A 384 -43.58 -23.36 -1.87
CA LYS A 384 -43.86 -24.76 -2.25
C LYS A 384 -45.14 -25.30 -1.61
N ARG A 385 -45.30 -25.07 -0.29
CA ARG A 385 -46.56 -25.46 0.42
C ARG A 385 -47.77 -24.76 -0.16
N ASN A 386 -47.67 -23.48 -0.45
CA ASN A 386 -48.77 -22.73 -1.06
C ASN A 386 -49.06 -23.19 -2.49
N TYR A 387 -48.04 -23.56 -3.27
CA TYR A 387 -48.22 -24.12 -4.61
C TYR A 387 -48.94 -25.45 -4.52
N GLU A 388 -48.59 -26.36 -3.62
CA GLU A 388 -49.29 -27.65 -3.42
C GLU A 388 -50.75 -27.41 -3.00
N ALA A 389 -51.05 -26.44 -2.13
CA ALA A 389 -52.41 -26.07 -1.77
C ALA A 389 -53.21 -25.48 -2.93
N LEU A 390 -52.56 -24.76 -3.84
CA LEU A 390 -53.17 -24.22 -5.05
C LEU A 390 -53.43 -25.27 -6.14
N GLU A 391 -52.63 -26.35 -6.21
CA GLU A 391 -52.92 -27.50 -7.09
C GLU A 391 -54.19 -28.22 -6.63
N GLU A 392 -54.44 -28.34 -5.33
CA GLU A 392 -55.63 -28.94 -4.76
C GLU A 392 -56.86 -28.01 -4.81
N ASN A 393 -56.66 -26.70 -4.70
CA ASN A 393 -57.71 -25.70 -4.70
C ASN A 393 -57.31 -24.40 -5.43
N PRO A 394 -57.35 -24.34 -6.76
CA PRO A 394 -56.91 -23.21 -7.56
C PRO A 394 -57.62 -21.88 -7.25
N GLU A 395 -58.80 -21.91 -6.64
CA GLU A 395 -59.52 -20.68 -6.27
C GLU A 395 -58.97 -19.94 -5.06
N LEU A 396 -58.02 -20.52 -4.30
CA LEU A 396 -57.40 -19.87 -3.16
C LEU A 396 -56.70 -18.55 -3.53
N VAL A 397 -56.11 -18.44 -4.72
CA VAL A 397 -55.51 -17.19 -5.21
C VAL A 397 -56.50 -16.02 -5.16
N ASN A 398 -57.79 -16.30 -5.44
CA ASN A 398 -58.83 -15.27 -5.46
C ASN A 398 -59.58 -15.13 -4.15
N LYS A 399 -59.64 -16.20 -3.33
CA LYS A 399 -60.37 -16.22 -2.05
C LYS A 399 -59.57 -15.73 -0.89
N ASP A 400 -58.24 -16.04 -0.86
CA ASP A 400 -57.34 -15.64 0.22
C ASP A 400 -55.94 -15.25 -0.33
N PRO A 401 -55.84 -14.16 -1.11
CA PRO A 401 -54.63 -13.77 -1.81
C PRO A 401 -53.51 -13.34 -0.86
N TYR A 402 -53.78 -13.09 0.39
CA TYR A 402 -52.81 -12.65 1.40
C TYR A 402 -52.52 -13.72 2.48
N GLY A 403 -53.22 -14.88 2.46
CA GLY A 403 -53.03 -16.02 3.32
C GLY A 403 -52.51 -17.24 2.55
N GLU A 404 -53.31 -18.28 2.37
CA GLU A 404 -52.90 -19.53 1.70
C GLU A 404 -52.73 -19.42 0.20
N GLY A 405 -53.27 -18.34 -0.43
CA GLY A 405 -53.20 -18.12 -1.88
C GLY A 405 -52.02 -17.32 -2.38
N TRP A 406 -51.15 -16.83 -1.52
CA TRP A 406 -50.00 -16.07 -1.96
C TRP A 406 -48.81 -16.95 -2.43
N LEU A 407 -48.15 -16.52 -3.51
CA LEU A 407 -47.03 -17.24 -4.13
C LEU A 407 -45.65 -16.69 -3.74
N ILE A 408 -45.54 -15.39 -3.45
CA ILE A 408 -44.30 -14.72 -3.15
C ILE A 408 -44.49 -13.72 -2.01
N LYS A 409 -43.61 -13.78 -1.01
CA LYS A 409 -43.52 -12.77 0.04
C LYS A 409 -42.18 -12.03 -0.09
N VAL A 410 -42.25 -10.73 -0.23
CA VAL A 410 -41.06 -9.87 -0.35
C VAL A 410 -40.93 -9.04 0.92
N LYS A 411 -39.74 -9.08 1.54
CA LYS A 411 -39.39 -8.16 2.63
C LYS A 411 -38.62 -6.99 2.00
N PRO A 412 -39.21 -5.79 1.91
CA PRO A 412 -38.52 -4.66 1.31
C PRO A 412 -37.41 -4.17 2.22
N THR A 413 -36.27 -3.81 1.63
CA THR A 413 -35.13 -3.20 2.33
C THR A 413 -35.33 -1.73 2.64
N ASP A 414 -36.26 -1.06 1.93
CA ASP A 414 -36.71 0.31 2.18
C ASP A 414 -38.22 0.35 2.38
N LEU A 415 -38.65 0.56 3.62
CA LEU A 415 -40.08 0.64 3.96
C LEU A 415 -40.74 1.90 3.39
N LYS A 416 -40.00 3.00 3.15
CA LYS A 416 -40.55 4.19 2.52
C LYS A 416 -40.91 3.98 1.06
N ALA A 417 -40.13 3.19 0.34
CA ALA A 417 -40.43 2.84 -1.05
C ALA A 417 -41.71 2.02 -1.19
N VAL A 418 -42.18 1.36 -0.13
CA VAL A 418 -43.46 0.61 -0.13
C VAL A 418 -44.67 1.52 0.06
N GLU A 419 -44.51 2.63 0.81
CA GLU A 419 -45.56 3.62 1.04
C GLU A 419 -45.95 4.36 -0.26
N ASP A 420 -45.02 4.43 -1.23
CA ASP A 420 -45.23 5.05 -2.54
C ASP A 420 -45.78 4.06 -3.59
N LEU A 421 -45.95 2.77 -3.25
CA LEU A 421 -46.56 1.79 -4.16
C LEU A 421 -48.08 2.00 -4.23
N LEU A 422 -48.59 1.88 -5.44
CA LEU A 422 -50.05 1.95 -5.70
C LEU A 422 -50.75 0.79 -4.98
N ASP A 423 -51.83 1.09 -4.28
CA ASP A 423 -52.73 0.06 -3.80
C ASP A 423 -53.46 -0.65 -4.95
N ALA A 424 -54.18 -1.74 -4.67
CA ALA A 424 -54.81 -2.53 -5.68
C ALA A 424 -55.88 -1.77 -6.48
N GLU A 425 -56.51 -0.72 -5.92
CA GLU A 425 -57.51 0.12 -6.64
C GLU A 425 -56.82 1.13 -7.54
N ALA A 426 -55.79 1.80 -7.04
CA ALA A 426 -54.96 2.74 -7.80
C ALA A 426 -54.26 2.04 -8.98
N TYR A 427 -53.74 0.81 -8.76
CA TYR A 427 -53.13 0.00 -9.82
C TYR A 427 -54.16 -0.40 -10.90
N LYS A 428 -55.38 -0.79 -10.50
CA LYS A 428 -56.47 -1.09 -11.46
C LYS A 428 -56.86 0.12 -12.32
N ALA A 429 -56.81 1.32 -11.74
CA ALA A 429 -57.09 2.55 -12.49
C ALA A 429 -56.00 2.84 -13.55
N VAL A 430 -54.74 2.50 -13.27
CA VAL A 430 -53.65 2.66 -14.23
C VAL A 430 -53.67 1.62 -15.35
N VAL A 431 -54.07 0.40 -15.04
CA VAL A 431 -54.08 -0.71 -16.04
C VAL A 431 -55.32 -0.67 -16.94
N ASN A 432 -56.44 -0.16 -16.46
CA ASN A 432 -57.73 -0.10 -17.20
C ASN A 432 -58.03 1.28 -17.82
N GLY A 433 -57.16 2.26 -17.70
CA GLY A 433 -57.22 3.59 -18.35
C GLY A 433 -56.37 3.61 -19.62
#